data_09af9fe11b2352451145f8227f95293a
#
_entry.id   09af9fe11b2352451145f8227f95293a
#
_cell.length_a   1.000
_cell.length_b   1.000
_cell.length_c   1.000
_cell.angle_alpha   90.00
_cell.angle_beta   90.00
_cell.angle_gamma   90.00
#
_symmetry.space_group_name_H-M   'P 1'
#
loop_
_entity.id
_entity.type
_entity.pdbx_description
1 polymer ?
#
loop_
_entity_poly.entity_id
_entity_poly.type
_entity_poly.pdbx_seq_one_letter_code
_entity_poly.pdbx_strand_id
1 'polypeptide(L)'
;MDKNKRNWIIAIVVVFILVFGGGYLMTKNNDTEQNNNNGGTVKGQNNVKIVANAASQLTLEDYSTAEFSMKKPQGWKVETGGTGMYYAIKVYDPNETNNQIFLMLKMQPLLKSTAGKAFWQNYYKLSGNNSQYKVFADAVVLEKPTTEVFYKKFSEIGSYMNSIEPTLSTFNFPKFNNFTKLEESASKASMKSVALDSKVLRATFTGDNNKQGEGMFMASIVNFGNQYQGGTDMLYYMVYDIMSITSAKDEFIDYKDILLQSANSIEFSDAYVKKTIDDGNAQTKQALALSASIQAAFDSYMQAWENRQTTYDIMSQKQSDATLGYERVYNTDTGEIYKAYNGFTDDYKGETYKSVTDEMYTQKTSGYIEK
;
A
#
# COMPACT_ATOMS: atom_id res chain seq x y z
N MET A 1 -22.52 24.21 0.17
CA MET A 1 -21.06 24.37 0.43
C MET A 1 -20.62 25.70 -0.17
N ASP A 2 -19.99 26.54 0.62
CA ASP A 2 -19.66 27.92 0.25
C ASP A 2 -18.61 27.95 -0.87
N LYS A 3 -18.88 28.73 -1.94
CA LYS A 3 -17.99 28.89 -3.11
C LYS A 3 -16.56 29.26 -2.74
N ASN A 4 -16.36 29.96 -1.63
CA ASN A 4 -15.05 30.38 -1.14
C ASN A 4 -14.20 29.22 -0.58
N LYS A 5 -14.82 28.19 0.01
CA LYS A 5 -14.10 26.99 0.48
C LYS A 5 -13.64 26.10 -0.69
N ARG A 6 -14.42 26.04 -1.77
CA ARG A 6 -14.06 25.29 -2.98
C ARG A 6 -12.87 25.91 -3.70
N ASN A 7 -12.82 27.25 -3.77
CA ASN A 7 -11.71 27.97 -4.40
C ASN A 7 -10.41 27.86 -3.57
N TRP A 8 -10.51 27.67 -2.26
CA TRP A 8 -9.33 27.50 -1.40
C TRP A 8 -8.71 26.10 -1.56
N ILE A 9 -9.54 25.07 -1.71
CA ILE A 9 -9.09 23.69 -1.99
C ILE A 9 -8.43 23.60 -3.38
N ILE A 10 -9.00 24.27 -4.39
CA ILE A 10 -8.42 24.34 -5.75
C ILE A 10 -7.11 25.14 -5.73
N ALA A 11 -6.99 26.19 -4.93
CA ALA A 11 -5.76 26.98 -4.82
C ALA A 11 -4.61 26.20 -4.17
N ILE A 12 -4.89 25.31 -3.20
CA ILE A 12 -3.88 24.46 -2.58
C ILE A 12 -3.38 23.40 -3.58
N VAL A 13 -4.26 22.79 -4.37
CA VAL A 13 -3.89 21.81 -5.39
C VAL A 13 -3.03 22.44 -6.50
N VAL A 14 -3.35 23.67 -6.93
CA VAL A 14 -2.60 24.39 -7.97
C VAL A 14 -1.21 24.82 -7.48
N VAL A 15 -1.06 25.22 -6.20
CA VAL A 15 0.24 25.57 -5.62
C VAL A 15 1.15 24.35 -5.47
N PHE A 16 0.60 23.17 -5.14
CA PHE A 16 1.39 21.94 -5.07
C PHE A 16 1.92 21.47 -6.43
N ILE A 17 1.12 21.62 -7.51
CA ILE A 17 1.55 21.29 -8.88
C ILE A 17 2.68 22.20 -9.36
N LEU A 18 2.73 23.47 -8.90
CA LEU A 18 3.76 24.43 -9.31
C LEU A 18 5.09 24.27 -8.54
N VAL A 19 5.09 23.67 -7.35
CA VAL A 19 6.31 23.53 -6.53
C VAL A 19 7.03 22.18 -6.81
N PHE A 20 6.30 21.13 -7.19
CA PHE A 20 6.88 19.80 -7.48
C PHE A 20 6.87 19.40 -8.96
N GLY A 21 6.09 20.08 -9.80
CA GLY A 21 6.09 19.86 -11.27
C GLY A 21 7.15 20.63 -12.02
N GLY A 22 7.82 21.61 -11.39
CA GLY A 22 8.80 22.48 -12.04
C GLY A 22 10.18 21.86 -12.28
N GLY A 23 10.48 20.71 -11.70
CA GLY A 23 11.78 20.01 -11.83
C GLY A 23 11.87 18.99 -12.96
N TYR A 24 10.75 18.63 -13.59
CA TYR A 24 10.70 17.51 -14.54
C TYR A 24 10.55 17.92 -16.02
N LEU A 25 10.53 19.23 -16.33
CA LEU A 25 10.27 19.73 -17.69
C LEU A 25 11.49 20.41 -18.39
N MET A 26 12.71 20.19 -17.90
CA MET A 26 13.89 20.67 -18.61
C MET A 26 14.88 19.55 -18.88
N THR A 27 14.57 18.65 -19.80
CA THR A 27 15.53 18.01 -20.72
C THR A 27 14.78 17.19 -21.76
N LYS A 28 14.19 17.86 -22.72
CA LYS A 28 13.91 17.26 -24.02
C LYS A 28 14.38 18.23 -25.09
N ASN A 29 15.66 18.20 -25.38
CA ASN A 29 16.15 18.73 -26.62
C ASN A 29 16.33 17.59 -27.61
N ASN A 30 15.60 17.75 -28.71
CA ASN A 30 15.81 17.00 -29.93
C ASN A 30 17.23 17.28 -30.44
N ASP A 31 17.97 16.25 -30.71
CA ASP A 31 19.06 16.34 -31.70
C ASP A 31 18.88 15.26 -32.73
N THR A 32 18.75 15.80 -33.91
CA THR A 32 18.61 15.16 -35.21
C THR A 32 19.90 14.39 -35.53
N GLU A 33 19.74 13.20 -36.06
CA GLU A 33 20.82 12.42 -36.66
C GLU A 33 21.62 13.24 -37.68
N GLN A 34 22.96 13.26 -37.53
CA GLN A 34 23.88 13.37 -38.62
C GLN A 34 24.93 12.28 -38.54
N ASN A 35 24.80 11.40 -39.48
CA ASN A 35 25.75 10.35 -39.86
C ASN A 35 27.07 11.00 -40.32
N ASN A 36 28.18 10.69 -39.63
CA ASN A 36 29.50 10.86 -40.23
C ASN A 36 30.44 9.73 -39.76
N ASN A 37 30.67 8.83 -40.69
CA ASN A 37 31.77 7.86 -40.66
C ASN A 37 33.12 8.57 -40.52
N ASN A 38 33.85 8.31 -39.44
CA ASN A 38 35.30 8.32 -39.46
C ASN A 38 35.83 7.29 -38.44
N GLY A 39 36.57 6.35 -38.96
CA GLY A 39 37.18 5.25 -38.24
C GLY A 39 38.18 5.73 -37.17
N GLY A 40 37.81 5.48 -35.91
CA GLY A 40 38.72 5.50 -34.78
C GLY A 40 38.45 4.20 -34.00
N THR A 41 39.49 3.39 -33.87
CA THR A 41 39.48 2.14 -33.09
C THR A 41 39.13 2.46 -31.64
N VAL A 42 37.86 2.31 -31.25
CA VAL A 42 37.41 2.38 -29.85
C VAL A 42 37.69 1.02 -29.22
N LYS A 43 38.67 0.99 -28.31
CA LYS A 43 38.95 -0.16 -27.44
C LYS A 43 37.66 -0.57 -26.71
N GLY A 44 37.25 -1.83 -26.92
CA GLY A 44 36.36 -2.67 -26.13
C GLY A 44 35.29 -1.99 -25.27
N GLN A 45 34.19 -1.55 -25.85
CA GLN A 45 32.92 -1.54 -25.12
C GLN A 45 32.49 -3.00 -24.99
N ASN A 46 32.61 -3.56 -23.78
CA ASN A 46 31.91 -4.79 -23.43
C ASN A 46 30.41 -4.47 -23.52
N ASN A 47 29.74 -5.00 -24.54
CA ASN A 47 28.29 -4.85 -24.70
C ASN A 47 27.60 -5.53 -23.49
N VAL A 48 27.23 -4.70 -22.52
CA VAL A 48 26.46 -5.16 -21.36
C VAL A 48 24.99 -5.24 -21.77
N LYS A 49 24.40 -6.43 -21.68
CA LYS A 49 22.97 -6.63 -21.97
C LYS A 49 22.15 -6.33 -20.74
N ILE A 50 21.30 -5.31 -20.80
CA ILE A 50 20.41 -4.90 -19.71
C ILE A 50 18.99 -5.39 -20.01
N VAL A 51 18.35 -5.98 -19.00
CA VAL A 51 16.93 -6.30 -18.99
C VAL A 51 16.26 -5.45 -17.90
N ALA A 52 15.38 -4.55 -18.30
CA ALA A 52 14.64 -3.71 -17.34
C ALA A 52 13.77 -4.58 -16.42
N ASN A 53 13.67 -4.22 -15.12
CA ASN A 53 12.77 -4.90 -14.22
C ASN A 53 11.31 -4.47 -14.47
N ALA A 54 10.34 -5.29 -13.99
CA ALA A 54 8.93 -5.04 -14.23
C ALA A 54 8.47 -3.70 -13.63
N ALA A 55 8.95 -3.35 -12.43
CA ALA A 55 8.59 -2.11 -11.77
C ALA A 55 9.02 -0.86 -12.56
N SER A 56 10.22 -0.89 -13.16
CA SER A 56 10.76 0.24 -13.94
C SER A 56 10.00 0.47 -15.27
N GLN A 57 9.29 -0.53 -15.76
CA GLN A 57 8.51 -0.47 -17.00
C GLN A 57 7.05 -0.11 -16.77
N LEU A 58 6.57 -0.12 -15.49
CA LEU A 58 5.20 0.21 -15.17
C LEU A 58 4.91 1.68 -15.48
N THR A 59 3.81 1.89 -16.17
CA THR A 59 3.18 3.19 -16.37
C THR A 59 1.81 3.21 -15.71
N LEU A 60 1.30 4.40 -15.44
CA LEU A 60 -0.04 4.57 -14.89
C LEU A 60 -1.03 4.92 -16.01
N GLU A 61 -2.20 4.32 -15.96
CA GLU A 61 -3.34 4.62 -16.85
C GLU A 61 -4.54 5.10 -16.03
N ASP A 62 -5.36 5.98 -16.62
CA ASP A 62 -6.57 6.47 -15.98
C ASP A 62 -7.63 5.35 -15.92
N TYR A 63 -8.28 5.22 -14.75
CA TYR A 63 -9.37 4.30 -14.51
C TYR A 63 -10.47 4.99 -13.72
N SER A 64 -11.73 4.78 -14.10
CA SER A 64 -12.88 5.37 -13.42
C SER A 64 -14.09 4.45 -13.41
N THR A 65 -14.89 4.58 -12.35
CA THR A 65 -16.21 3.99 -12.18
C THR A 65 -17.21 5.09 -11.80
N ALA A 66 -18.44 4.74 -11.47
CA ALA A 66 -19.40 5.71 -10.94
C ALA A 66 -19.00 6.18 -9.50
N GLU A 67 -18.27 5.36 -8.76
CA GLU A 67 -17.93 5.59 -7.35
C GLU A 67 -16.62 6.33 -7.18
N PHE A 68 -15.60 6.06 -8.02
CA PHE A 68 -14.26 6.64 -7.87
C PHE A 68 -13.48 6.69 -9.19
N SER A 69 -12.42 7.48 -9.19
CA SER A 69 -11.38 7.48 -10.22
C SER A 69 -9.99 7.28 -9.59
N MET A 70 -9.04 6.82 -10.40
CA MET A 70 -7.64 6.66 -10.02
C MET A 70 -6.73 6.54 -11.23
N LYS A 71 -5.44 6.63 -11.00
CA LYS A 71 -4.39 6.19 -11.93
C LYS A 71 -3.88 4.84 -11.47
N LYS A 72 -4.20 3.76 -12.18
CA LYS A 72 -3.73 2.42 -11.84
C LYS A 72 -2.54 1.99 -12.68
N PRO A 73 -1.69 1.06 -12.22
CA PRO A 73 -0.66 0.48 -13.07
C PRO A 73 -1.28 -0.18 -14.30
N GLN A 74 -0.68 0.06 -15.47
CA GLN A 74 -1.16 -0.47 -16.74
C GLN A 74 -1.18 -2.00 -16.72
N GLY A 75 -2.28 -2.58 -17.20
CA GLY A 75 -2.49 -4.04 -17.23
C GLY A 75 -2.95 -4.64 -15.89
N TRP A 76 -2.92 -3.88 -14.78
CA TRP A 76 -3.42 -4.38 -13.51
C TRP A 76 -4.93 -4.43 -13.46
N LYS A 77 -5.46 -5.39 -12.69
CA LYS A 77 -6.89 -5.57 -12.49
C LYS A 77 -7.40 -4.75 -11.32
N VAL A 78 -8.65 -4.30 -11.43
CA VAL A 78 -9.38 -3.66 -10.34
C VAL A 78 -10.55 -4.55 -9.96
N GLU A 79 -10.67 -4.85 -8.68
CA GLU A 79 -11.77 -5.54 -8.05
C GLU A 79 -12.38 -4.62 -7.00
N THR A 80 -13.70 -4.49 -7.00
CA THR A 80 -14.45 -3.69 -6.02
C THR A 80 -15.54 -4.52 -5.38
N GLY A 81 -15.91 -4.17 -4.16
CA GLY A 81 -17.03 -4.79 -3.46
C GLY A 81 -17.54 -3.89 -2.34
N GLY A 82 -18.67 -4.25 -1.77
CA GLY A 82 -19.30 -3.46 -0.72
C GLY A 82 -20.05 -2.24 -1.23
N THR A 83 -20.70 -1.54 -0.31
CA THR A 83 -21.44 -0.29 -0.57
C THR A 83 -21.28 0.66 0.61
N GLY A 84 -21.48 1.96 0.40
CA GLY A 84 -21.37 2.96 1.44
C GLY A 84 -20.01 2.86 2.18
N MET A 85 -20.03 2.84 3.51
CA MET A 85 -18.81 2.73 4.31
C MET A 85 -18.12 1.36 4.24
N TYR A 86 -18.76 0.32 3.68
CA TYR A 86 -18.14 -0.99 3.48
C TYR A 86 -17.46 -1.15 2.12
N TYR A 87 -17.34 -0.08 1.36
CA TYR A 87 -16.73 -0.14 0.03
C TYR A 87 -15.26 -0.47 0.11
N ALA A 88 -14.85 -1.41 -0.72
CA ALA A 88 -13.48 -1.90 -0.86
C ALA A 88 -13.00 -1.82 -2.30
N ILE A 89 -11.74 -1.49 -2.48
CA ILE A 89 -11.02 -1.44 -3.75
C ILE A 89 -9.76 -2.29 -3.61
N LYS A 90 -9.53 -3.19 -4.56
CA LYS A 90 -8.28 -3.92 -4.71
C LYS A 90 -7.78 -3.77 -6.14
N VAL A 91 -6.56 -3.26 -6.29
CA VAL A 91 -5.85 -3.15 -7.58
C VAL A 91 -4.64 -4.05 -7.51
N TYR A 92 -4.48 -4.98 -8.44
CA TYR A 92 -3.45 -6.01 -8.34
C TYR A 92 -2.90 -6.45 -9.69
N ASP A 93 -1.64 -6.87 -9.69
CA ASP A 93 -1.00 -7.53 -10.81
C ASP A 93 -1.56 -8.95 -10.95
N PRO A 94 -2.17 -9.33 -12.10
CA PRO A 94 -2.69 -10.68 -12.30
C PRO A 94 -1.59 -11.76 -12.33
N ASN A 95 -0.33 -11.39 -12.55
CA ASN A 95 0.81 -12.31 -12.63
C ASN A 95 1.52 -12.51 -11.27
N GLU A 96 1.49 -11.48 -10.40
CA GLU A 96 2.06 -11.54 -9.05
C GLU A 96 1.12 -10.85 -8.06
N THR A 97 0.23 -11.63 -7.45
CA THR A 97 -0.86 -11.13 -6.60
C THR A 97 -0.40 -10.45 -5.31
N ASN A 98 0.87 -10.58 -4.91
CA ASN A 98 1.43 -9.79 -3.83
C ASN A 98 1.64 -8.33 -4.24
N ASN A 99 1.76 -8.05 -5.55
CA ASN A 99 1.83 -6.69 -6.08
C ASN A 99 0.41 -6.11 -6.12
N GLN A 100 0.03 -5.36 -5.09
CA GLN A 100 -1.35 -4.86 -4.96
C GLN A 100 -1.46 -3.59 -4.13
N ILE A 101 -2.56 -2.88 -4.39
CA ILE A 101 -3.10 -1.81 -3.55
C ILE A 101 -4.45 -2.30 -3.03
N PHE A 102 -4.68 -2.17 -1.75
CA PHE A 102 -5.98 -2.44 -1.13
C PHE A 102 -6.41 -1.25 -0.29
N LEU A 103 -7.69 -0.88 -0.42
CA LEU A 103 -8.34 0.16 0.36
C LEU A 103 -9.72 -0.31 0.79
N MET A 104 -10.10 -0.06 2.04
CA MET A 104 -11.47 -0.22 2.52
C MET A 104 -11.80 0.87 3.54
N LEU A 105 -13.00 1.45 3.43
CA LEU A 105 -13.37 2.60 4.25
C LEU A 105 -13.61 2.22 5.71
N LYS A 106 -14.28 1.06 5.96
CA LYS A 106 -14.60 0.61 7.32
C LYS A 106 -14.80 -0.90 7.41
N MET A 107 -14.37 -1.49 8.52
CA MET A 107 -14.71 -2.85 8.95
C MET A 107 -15.27 -2.83 10.38
N GLN A 108 -16.36 -3.56 10.62
CA GLN A 108 -17.01 -3.75 11.94
C GLN A 108 -18.04 -4.89 11.90
N PRO A 109 -18.47 -5.44 13.05
CA PRO A 109 -17.89 -5.26 14.37
C PRO A 109 -16.68 -6.15 14.61
N LEU A 110 -15.73 -5.72 15.44
CA LEU A 110 -14.66 -6.54 15.98
C LEU A 110 -14.78 -6.57 17.49
N LEU A 111 -15.04 -7.73 18.10
CA LEU A 111 -15.31 -7.83 19.53
C LEU A 111 -14.03 -7.62 20.34
N LYS A 112 -14.19 -7.07 21.55
CA LYS A 112 -13.09 -6.70 22.43
C LYS A 112 -12.51 -7.89 23.19
N SER A 113 -13.29 -8.96 23.38
CA SER A 113 -12.88 -10.12 24.17
C SER A 113 -13.58 -11.41 23.77
N THR A 114 -12.95 -12.53 24.09
CA THR A 114 -13.56 -13.85 23.97
C THR A 114 -14.79 -14.01 24.87
N ALA A 115 -14.81 -13.37 26.04
CA ALA A 115 -15.99 -13.35 26.92
C ALA A 115 -17.18 -12.62 26.26
N GLY A 116 -16.92 -11.46 25.58
CA GLY A 116 -17.93 -10.76 24.80
C GLY A 116 -18.47 -11.62 23.66
N LYS A 117 -17.59 -12.35 22.95
CA LYS A 117 -18.02 -13.28 21.92
C LYS A 117 -18.88 -14.41 22.46
N ALA A 118 -18.49 -15.03 23.58
CA ALA A 118 -19.27 -16.10 24.23
C ALA A 118 -20.68 -15.60 24.67
N PHE A 119 -20.74 -14.37 25.16
CA PHE A 119 -22.03 -13.74 25.46
C PHE A 119 -22.91 -13.66 24.20
N TRP A 120 -22.43 -13.11 23.11
CA TRP A 120 -23.19 -12.96 21.88
C TRP A 120 -23.58 -14.30 21.27
N GLN A 121 -22.73 -15.32 21.35
CA GLN A 121 -23.05 -16.69 20.94
C GLN A 121 -24.18 -17.29 21.74
N ASN A 122 -24.19 -17.11 23.09
CA ASN A 122 -25.27 -17.54 23.94
C ASN A 122 -26.56 -16.75 23.67
N TYR A 123 -26.45 -15.44 23.50
CA TYR A 123 -27.61 -14.60 23.20
C TYR A 123 -28.24 -14.95 21.85
N TYR A 124 -27.44 -15.22 20.83
CA TYR A 124 -27.88 -15.71 19.52
C TYR A 124 -28.69 -17.00 19.66
N LYS A 125 -28.21 -18.00 20.41
CA LYS A 125 -28.90 -19.26 20.66
C LYS A 125 -30.23 -19.03 21.41
N LEU A 126 -30.22 -18.24 22.48
CA LEU A 126 -31.41 -17.94 23.30
C LEU A 126 -32.45 -17.15 22.52
N SER A 127 -32.08 -16.35 21.54
CA SER A 127 -32.99 -15.61 20.67
C SER A 127 -33.63 -16.44 19.56
N GLY A 128 -33.46 -17.76 19.56
CA GLY A 128 -33.95 -18.64 18.51
C GLY A 128 -33.13 -18.53 17.20
N ASN A 129 -31.85 -18.25 17.31
CA ASN A 129 -30.93 -18.05 16.17
C ASN A 129 -31.32 -16.85 15.28
N ASN A 130 -31.75 -15.75 15.91
CA ASN A 130 -32.11 -14.54 15.19
C ASN A 130 -30.90 -13.98 14.45
N SER A 131 -31.01 -13.86 13.14
CA SER A 131 -29.90 -13.47 12.22
C SER A 131 -29.23 -12.13 12.56
N GLN A 132 -29.96 -11.21 13.16
CA GLN A 132 -29.42 -9.91 13.56
C GLN A 132 -28.33 -10.01 14.65
N TYR A 133 -28.34 -11.05 15.48
CA TYR A 133 -27.32 -11.28 16.51
C TYR A 133 -26.19 -12.18 16.03
N LYS A 134 -26.38 -12.86 14.88
CA LYS A 134 -25.37 -13.68 14.26
C LYS A 134 -24.10 -12.88 13.91
N VAL A 135 -24.30 -11.63 13.48
CA VAL A 135 -23.20 -10.70 13.18
C VAL A 135 -22.24 -10.58 14.36
N PHE A 136 -22.74 -10.44 15.59
CA PHE A 136 -21.88 -10.37 16.77
C PHE A 136 -21.40 -11.73 17.25
N ALA A 137 -22.21 -12.79 17.13
CA ALA A 137 -21.84 -14.15 17.53
C ALA A 137 -20.65 -14.70 16.70
N ASP A 138 -20.59 -14.34 15.42
CA ASP A 138 -19.53 -14.76 14.50
C ASP A 138 -18.34 -13.78 14.47
N ALA A 139 -18.49 -12.57 15.02
CA ALA A 139 -17.48 -11.51 14.92
C ALA A 139 -16.11 -11.96 15.42
N VAL A 140 -15.07 -11.47 14.74
CA VAL A 140 -13.68 -11.71 15.12
C VAL A 140 -13.35 -10.94 16.40
N VAL A 141 -12.58 -11.56 17.29
CA VAL A 141 -12.11 -10.90 18.52
C VAL A 141 -10.77 -10.21 18.25
N LEU A 142 -10.73 -8.92 18.55
CA LEU A 142 -9.53 -8.08 18.51
C LEU A 142 -9.14 -7.71 19.94
N GLU A 143 -8.50 -8.62 20.67
CA GLU A 143 -8.21 -8.45 22.10
C GLU A 143 -7.34 -7.22 22.41
N LYS A 144 -6.42 -6.89 21.51
CA LYS A 144 -5.60 -5.68 21.56
C LYS A 144 -5.99 -4.79 20.38
N PRO A 145 -6.54 -3.59 20.63
CA PRO A 145 -6.98 -2.69 19.57
C PRO A 145 -5.79 -1.95 18.92
N THR A 146 -4.92 -2.70 18.24
CA THR A 146 -3.75 -2.16 17.54
C THR A 146 -3.78 -2.51 16.07
N THR A 147 -3.21 -1.62 15.24
CA THR A 147 -3.06 -1.82 13.79
C THR A 147 -2.33 -3.13 13.48
N GLU A 148 -1.31 -3.48 14.27
CA GLU A 148 -0.56 -4.73 14.10
C GLU A 148 -1.45 -5.97 14.32
N VAL A 149 -2.22 -6.02 15.41
CA VAL A 149 -3.10 -7.16 15.69
C VAL A 149 -4.23 -7.26 14.68
N PHE A 150 -4.75 -6.12 14.20
CA PHE A 150 -5.73 -6.08 13.12
C PHE A 150 -5.20 -6.78 11.86
N TYR A 151 -3.98 -6.42 11.39
CA TYR A 151 -3.41 -7.05 10.21
C TYR A 151 -2.99 -8.51 10.41
N LYS A 152 -2.56 -8.91 11.61
CA LYS A 152 -2.34 -10.32 11.95
C LYS A 152 -3.61 -11.18 11.83
N LYS A 153 -4.79 -10.58 12.00
CA LYS A 153 -6.11 -11.23 11.88
C LYS A 153 -6.83 -10.89 10.58
N PHE A 154 -6.19 -10.18 9.65
CA PHE A 154 -6.85 -9.62 8.48
C PHE A 154 -7.54 -10.68 7.61
N SER A 155 -6.90 -11.84 7.39
CA SER A 155 -7.49 -12.94 6.60
C SER A 155 -8.76 -13.51 7.25
N GLU A 156 -8.77 -13.63 8.59
CA GLU A 156 -9.96 -14.05 9.37
C GLU A 156 -11.07 -12.99 9.29
N ILE A 157 -10.69 -11.71 9.44
CA ILE A 157 -11.62 -10.58 9.38
C ILE A 157 -12.22 -10.45 7.97
N GLY A 158 -11.43 -10.57 6.91
CA GLY A 158 -11.93 -10.56 5.52
C GLY A 158 -12.96 -11.65 5.26
N SER A 159 -12.68 -12.90 5.70
CA SER A 159 -13.63 -14.01 5.60
C SER A 159 -14.93 -13.75 6.39
N TYR A 160 -14.80 -13.16 7.57
CA TYR A 160 -15.93 -12.74 8.36
C TYR A 160 -16.77 -11.65 7.65
N MET A 161 -16.12 -10.62 7.09
CA MET A 161 -16.81 -9.56 6.33
C MET A 161 -17.59 -10.13 5.14
N ASN A 162 -17.02 -11.10 4.39
CA ASN A 162 -17.74 -11.77 3.32
C ASN A 162 -18.99 -12.51 3.80
N SER A 163 -19.00 -12.99 5.04
CA SER A 163 -20.13 -13.74 5.61
C SER A 163 -21.27 -12.86 6.13
N ILE A 164 -20.99 -11.61 6.50
CA ILE A 164 -21.96 -10.71 7.13
C ILE A 164 -22.44 -9.58 6.21
N GLU A 165 -21.66 -9.19 5.22
CA GLU A 165 -21.99 -8.11 4.29
C GLU A 165 -22.25 -8.69 2.89
N PRO A 166 -23.52 -8.79 2.46
CA PRO A 166 -23.88 -9.44 1.19
C PRO A 166 -23.18 -8.83 -0.03
N THR A 167 -22.92 -7.53 0.00
CA THR A 167 -22.26 -6.82 -1.11
C THR A 167 -20.75 -7.08 -1.17
N LEU A 168 -20.20 -7.74 -0.15
CA LEU A 168 -18.81 -8.21 -0.10
C LEU A 168 -18.66 -9.73 -0.31
N SER A 169 -19.77 -10.47 -0.44
CA SER A 169 -19.77 -11.94 -0.41
C SER A 169 -18.86 -12.60 -1.45
N THR A 170 -18.58 -11.93 -2.56
CA THR A 170 -17.70 -12.41 -3.63
C THR A 170 -16.37 -11.66 -3.73
N PHE A 171 -16.14 -10.67 -2.87
CA PHE A 171 -14.92 -9.87 -2.91
C PHE A 171 -13.74 -10.67 -2.34
N ASN A 172 -12.63 -10.73 -3.10
CA ASN A 172 -11.43 -11.45 -2.71
C ASN A 172 -10.51 -10.55 -1.86
N PHE A 173 -10.72 -10.58 -0.54
CA PHE A 173 -9.84 -9.87 0.38
C PHE A 173 -8.38 -10.32 0.24
N PRO A 174 -7.40 -9.39 0.30
CA PRO A 174 -5.99 -9.76 0.40
C PRO A 174 -5.74 -10.72 1.59
N LYS A 175 -4.76 -11.59 1.46
CA LYS A 175 -4.28 -12.43 2.57
C LYS A 175 -2.90 -11.98 3.01
N PHE A 176 -2.79 -11.71 4.29
CA PHE A 176 -1.55 -11.30 4.95
C PHE A 176 -1.21 -12.30 6.05
N ASN A 177 -1.04 -13.58 5.65
CA ASN A 177 -0.69 -14.64 6.60
C ASN A 177 0.74 -14.43 7.13
N ASN A 178 1.03 -14.93 8.34
CA ASN A 178 2.34 -14.79 8.97
C ASN A 178 2.82 -13.32 9.03
N PHE A 179 1.88 -12.39 9.23
CA PHE A 179 2.17 -10.96 9.27
C PHE A 179 3.19 -10.64 10.36
N THR A 180 4.33 -10.08 9.94
CA THR A 180 5.44 -9.72 10.84
C THR A 180 5.80 -8.26 10.65
N LYS A 181 5.51 -7.45 11.66
CA LYS A 181 5.85 -6.03 11.67
C LYS A 181 7.36 -5.85 11.69
N LEU A 182 7.88 -5.04 10.77
CA LEU A 182 9.27 -4.58 10.72
C LEU A 182 9.41 -3.24 11.43
N GLU A 183 8.50 -2.31 11.14
CA GLU A 183 8.53 -0.94 11.63
C GLU A 183 7.14 -0.36 11.82
N GLU A 184 7.07 0.72 12.59
CA GLU A 184 5.85 1.50 12.74
C GLU A 184 6.13 3.00 12.83
N SER A 185 5.19 3.79 12.35
CA SER A 185 5.15 5.23 12.55
C SER A 185 3.73 5.70 12.87
N ALA A 186 3.61 6.88 13.46
CA ALA A 186 2.31 7.47 13.73
C ALA A 186 1.64 7.86 12.39
N SER A 187 0.39 7.43 12.19
CA SER A 187 -0.42 7.85 11.05
C SER A 187 -0.84 9.32 11.20
N LYS A 188 -1.07 9.99 10.07
CA LYS A 188 -1.82 11.26 9.98
C LYS A 188 -3.23 11.05 9.41
N ALA A 189 -3.76 9.83 9.50
CA ALA A 189 -5.07 9.46 9.00
C ALA A 189 -6.21 10.29 9.63
N SER A 190 -7.35 10.37 8.92
CA SER A 190 -8.49 11.21 9.29
C SER A 190 -9.09 10.86 10.65
N MET A 191 -9.09 9.55 10.99
CA MET A 191 -9.65 9.06 12.25
C MET A 191 -8.68 9.07 13.43
N LYS A 192 -7.43 9.52 13.24
CA LYS A 192 -6.39 9.51 14.29
C LYS A 192 -6.82 10.15 15.61
N SER A 193 -7.57 11.26 15.55
CA SER A 193 -7.97 12.02 16.75
C SER A 193 -8.94 11.26 17.67
N VAL A 194 -9.64 10.25 17.14
CA VAL A 194 -10.64 9.43 17.86
C VAL A 194 -10.23 7.96 17.96
N ALA A 195 -9.13 7.59 17.32
CA ALA A 195 -8.64 6.22 17.33
C ALA A 195 -7.88 5.88 18.62
N LEU A 196 -8.04 4.64 19.09
CA LEU A 196 -7.21 4.06 20.15
C LEU A 196 -5.80 3.76 19.66
N ASP A 197 -5.68 3.37 18.40
CA ASP A 197 -4.43 3.18 17.69
C ASP A 197 -4.61 3.59 16.21
N SER A 198 -3.65 4.33 15.67
CA SER A 198 -3.62 4.74 14.27
C SER A 198 -2.17 4.82 13.82
N LYS A 199 -1.75 3.81 13.09
CA LYS A 199 -0.36 3.60 12.69
C LYS A 199 -0.23 3.30 11.21
N VAL A 200 0.93 3.62 10.68
CA VAL A 200 1.45 3.05 9.44
C VAL A 200 2.53 2.04 9.83
N LEU A 201 2.39 0.81 9.35
CA LEU A 201 3.33 -0.28 9.59
C LEU A 201 4.04 -0.62 8.29
N ARG A 202 5.30 -0.97 8.37
CA ARG A 202 5.98 -1.79 7.37
C ARG A 202 6.00 -3.21 7.90
N ALA A 203 5.67 -4.17 7.05
CA ALA A 203 5.59 -5.57 7.46
C ALA A 203 5.86 -6.52 6.30
N THR A 204 6.31 -7.72 6.64
CA THR A 204 6.33 -8.86 5.74
C THR A 204 5.13 -9.77 6.00
N PHE A 205 4.74 -10.53 4.99
CA PHE A 205 3.61 -11.46 5.07
C PHE A 205 3.77 -12.61 4.08
N THR A 206 2.90 -13.60 4.17
CA THR A 206 2.75 -14.66 3.16
C THR A 206 1.41 -14.47 2.45
N GLY A 207 1.43 -14.25 1.14
CA GLY A 207 0.23 -14.05 0.32
C GLY A 207 -0.52 -15.34 -0.02
N ASP A 208 -1.56 -15.21 -0.86
CA ASP A 208 -2.39 -16.34 -1.33
C ASP A 208 -1.62 -17.42 -2.08
N ASN A 209 -0.57 -17.04 -2.80
CA ASN A 209 0.30 -17.90 -3.58
C ASN A 209 1.40 -18.59 -2.74
N ASN A 210 1.34 -18.47 -1.41
CA ASN A 210 2.39 -18.87 -0.46
C ASN A 210 3.75 -18.18 -0.67
N LYS A 211 3.81 -17.13 -1.47
CA LYS A 211 5.02 -16.33 -1.64
C LYS A 211 5.13 -15.26 -0.56
N GLN A 212 6.36 -14.91 -0.22
CA GLN A 212 6.65 -13.81 0.70
C GLN A 212 6.34 -12.48 0.03
N GLY A 213 5.64 -11.62 0.76
CA GLY A 213 5.40 -10.23 0.37
C GLY A 213 5.93 -9.28 1.44
N GLU A 214 6.10 -8.03 1.03
CA GLU A 214 6.41 -6.91 1.90
C GLU A 214 5.54 -5.72 1.52
N GLY A 215 5.23 -4.84 2.48
CA GLY A 215 4.43 -3.66 2.18
C GLY A 215 4.25 -2.72 3.34
N MET A 216 3.47 -1.68 3.05
CA MET A 216 3.01 -0.67 4.01
C MET A 216 1.53 -0.87 4.28
N PHE A 217 1.15 -0.75 5.54
CA PHE A 217 -0.17 -1.05 6.06
C PHE A 217 -0.64 0.04 7.00
N MET A 218 -1.85 0.56 6.79
CA MET A 218 -2.45 1.58 7.63
C MET A 218 -3.84 1.15 8.10
N ALA A 219 -4.17 1.44 9.35
CA ALA A 219 -5.51 1.34 9.90
C ALA A 219 -5.67 2.22 11.12
N SER A 220 -6.91 2.64 11.40
CA SER A 220 -7.31 3.39 12.60
C SER A 220 -8.34 2.60 13.37
N ILE A 221 -8.02 2.16 14.59
CA ILE A 221 -8.89 1.35 15.46
C ILE A 221 -9.67 2.27 16.38
N VAL A 222 -10.98 2.31 16.24
CA VAL A 222 -11.88 3.19 17.00
C VAL A 222 -12.77 2.38 17.93
N ASN A 223 -12.94 2.84 19.17
CA ASN A 223 -13.88 2.25 20.11
C ASN A 223 -15.31 2.72 19.78
N PHE A 224 -16.24 1.80 19.50
CA PHE A 224 -17.65 2.16 19.31
C PHE A 224 -18.32 2.66 20.60
N GLY A 225 -17.84 2.22 21.75
CA GLY A 225 -18.35 2.56 23.08
C GLY A 225 -18.08 1.43 24.07
N ASN A 226 -18.61 1.56 25.27
CA ASN A 226 -18.51 0.55 26.31
C ASN A 226 -19.90 0.28 26.90
N GLN A 227 -20.26 -0.99 27.05
CA GLN A 227 -21.46 -1.44 27.72
C GLN A 227 -21.14 -2.76 28.43
N TYR A 228 -21.26 -2.75 29.76
CA TYR A 228 -20.86 -3.87 30.57
C TYR A 228 -22.07 -4.68 31.05
N GLN A 229 -21.98 -6.01 30.98
CA GLN A 229 -22.88 -6.96 31.56
C GLN A 229 -22.07 -8.06 32.27
N GLY A 230 -22.27 -8.22 33.58
CA GLY A 230 -21.52 -9.20 34.38
C GLY A 230 -20.00 -8.99 34.32
N GLY A 231 -19.54 -7.73 34.22
CA GLY A 231 -18.12 -7.39 34.08
C GLY A 231 -17.53 -7.52 32.67
N THR A 232 -18.31 -8.01 31.70
CA THR A 232 -17.88 -8.16 30.30
C THR A 232 -18.36 -6.99 29.45
N ASP A 233 -17.48 -6.36 28.70
CA ASP A 233 -17.85 -5.35 27.72
C ASP A 233 -18.45 -6.02 26.47
N MET A 234 -19.66 -5.62 26.14
CA MET A 234 -20.48 -6.19 25.06
C MET A 234 -20.31 -5.50 23.73
N LEU A 235 -19.67 -4.32 23.71
CA LEU A 235 -19.48 -3.55 22.49
C LEU A 235 -18.19 -3.96 21.76
N TYR A 236 -17.88 -3.24 20.70
CA TYR A 236 -16.91 -3.64 19.69
C TYR A 236 -16.03 -2.47 19.25
N TYR A 237 -14.99 -2.80 18.49
CA TYR A 237 -14.18 -1.85 17.76
C TYR A 237 -14.66 -1.75 16.31
N MET A 238 -14.48 -0.54 15.76
CA MET A 238 -14.57 -0.24 14.33
C MET A 238 -13.16 0.06 13.82
N VAL A 239 -12.88 -0.33 12.60
CA VAL A 239 -11.60 -0.03 11.94
C VAL A 239 -11.87 0.81 10.71
N TYR A 240 -11.17 1.92 10.60
CA TYR A 240 -11.22 2.88 9.50
C TYR A 240 -9.84 3.05 8.87
N ASP A 241 -9.76 3.84 7.81
CA ASP A 241 -8.50 4.18 7.12
C ASP A 241 -7.68 2.91 6.74
N ILE A 242 -8.38 1.85 6.32
CA ILE A 242 -7.76 0.56 6.03
C ILE A 242 -7.13 0.62 4.66
N MET A 243 -5.82 0.53 4.61
CA MET A 243 -5.09 0.59 3.36
C MET A 243 -3.79 -0.23 3.42
N SER A 244 -3.45 -0.85 2.31
CA SER A 244 -2.12 -1.43 2.11
C SER A 244 -1.63 -1.22 0.68
N ILE A 245 -0.32 -1.04 0.54
CA ILE A 245 0.42 -1.18 -0.70
C ILE A 245 1.47 -2.26 -0.48
N THR A 246 1.51 -3.26 -1.35
CA THR A 246 2.38 -4.42 -1.17
C THR A 246 3.00 -4.87 -2.48
N SER A 247 4.11 -5.59 -2.39
CA SER A 247 4.69 -6.32 -3.51
C SER A 247 5.36 -7.63 -3.05
N ALA A 248 5.92 -8.38 -3.98
CA ALA A 248 6.86 -9.45 -3.66
C ALA A 248 7.98 -8.88 -2.77
N LYS A 249 8.43 -9.66 -1.76
CA LYS A 249 9.25 -9.16 -0.65
C LYS A 249 10.52 -8.42 -1.10
N ASP A 250 11.26 -8.98 -2.03
CA ASP A 250 12.56 -8.42 -2.43
C ASP A 250 12.43 -7.34 -3.53
N GLU A 251 11.19 -7.01 -3.93
CA GLU A 251 10.86 -6.03 -4.96
C GLU A 251 10.17 -4.79 -4.40
N PHE A 252 9.82 -4.77 -3.11
CA PHE A 252 9.01 -3.68 -2.55
C PHE A 252 9.65 -2.30 -2.74
N ILE A 253 10.97 -2.19 -2.64
CA ILE A 253 11.70 -0.93 -2.88
C ILE A 253 11.50 -0.44 -4.32
N ASP A 254 11.46 -1.35 -5.29
CA ASP A 254 11.28 -1.00 -6.71
C ASP A 254 9.85 -0.54 -7.02
N TYR A 255 8.84 -1.17 -6.37
CA TYR A 255 7.42 -0.90 -6.61
C TYR A 255 6.83 0.24 -5.76
N LYS A 256 7.37 0.54 -4.57
CA LYS A 256 6.73 1.40 -3.57
C LYS A 256 6.30 2.77 -4.11
N ASP A 257 7.12 3.43 -4.93
CA ASP A 257 6.84 4.78 -5.40
C ASP A 257 5.66 4.82 -6.38
N ILE A 258 5.60 3.87 -7.33
CA ILE A 258 4.49 3.81 -8.29
C ILE A 258 3.20 3.35 -7.61
N LEU A 259 3.29 2.45 -6.61
CA LEU A 259 2.13 2.04 -5.81
C LEU A 259 1.59 3.19 -4.95
N LEU A 260 2.47 3.98 -4.34
CA LEU A 260 2.09 5.20 -3.61
C LEU A 260 1.43 6.22 -4.53
N GLN A 261 2.02 6.48 -5.69
CA GLN A 261 1.45 7.40 -6.67
C GLN A 261 0.05 6.95 -7.14
N SER A 262 -0.11 5.66 -7.39
CA SER A 262 -1.40 5.08 -7.77
C SER A 262 -2.42 5.18 -6.62
N ALA A 263 -2.04 4.79 -5.41
CA ALA A 263 -2.89 4.84 -4.23
C ALA A 263 -3.35 6.28 -3.90
N ASN A 264 -2.44 7.24 -3.99
CA ASN A 264 -2.72 8.67 -3.75
C ASN A 264 -3.63 9.29 -4.81
N SER A 265 -3.77 8.66 -5.96
CA SER A 265 -4.66 9.13 -7.03
C SER A 265 -6.11 8.69 -6.87
N ILE A 266 -6.45 7.88 -5.86
CA ILE A 266 -7.82 7.42 -5.62
C ILE A 266 -8.67 8.59 -5.13
N GLU A 267 -9.72 8.92 -5.91
CA GLU A 267 -10.66 9.99 -5.61
C GLU A 267 -12.10 9.49 -5.75
N PHE A 268 -12.87 9.55 -4.67
CA PHE A 268 -14.29 9.20 -4.69
C PHE A 268 -15.12 10.28 -5.36
N SER A 269 -16.10 9.87 -6.17
CA SER A 269 -17.01 10.82 -6.84
C SER A 269 -17.87 11.59 -5.83
N ASP A 270 -18.18 12.85 -6.14
CA ASP A 270 -19.06 13.69 -5.31
C ASP A 270 -20.42 13.02 -5.05
N ALA A 271 -20.96 12.29 -6.06
CA ALA A 271 -22.22 11.58 -5.95
C ALA A 271 -22.13 10.43 -4.93
N TYR A 272 -21.03 9.66 -4.96
CA TYR A 272 -20.79 8.58 -4.01
C TYR A 272 -20.62 9.11 -2.60
N VAL A 273 -19.78 10.15 -2.44
CA VAL A 273 -19.52 10.80 -1.14
C VAL A 273 -20.83 11.34 -0.56
N LYS A 274 -21.63 12.06 -1.37
CA LYS A 274 -22.92 12.61 -0.92
C LYS A 274 -23.86 11.51 -0.46
N LYS A 275 -24.08 10.46 -1.28
CA LYS A 275 -24.95 9.34 -0.93
C LYS A 275 -24.50 8.67 0.37
N THR A 276 -23.19 8.38 0.50
CA THR A 276 -22.65 7.70 1.69
C THR A 276 -22.77 8.56 2.95
N ILE A 277 -22.70 9.91 2.83
CA ILE A 277 -22.93 10.83 3.95
C ILE A 277 -24.40 10.90 4.33
N ASP A 278 -25.29 10.95 3.34
CA ASP A 278 -26.75 11.02 3.60
C ASP A 278 -27.26 9.73 4.26
N ASP A 279 -26.64 8.59 3.92
CA ASP A 279 -26.92 7.26 4.52
C ASP A 279 -26.20 7.03 5.88
N GLY A 280 -25.31 7.92 6.29
CA GLY A 280 -24.40 7.74 7.42
C GLY A 280 -24.48 8.83 8.50
N ASN A 281 -23.57 8.75 9.48
CA ASN A 281 -23.42 9.70 10.59
C ASN A 281 -22.21 10.63 10.39
N ALA A 282 -21.94 11.50 11.41
CA ALA A 282 -20.82 12.45 11.38
C ALA A 282 -19.42 11.79 11.18
N GLN A 283 -19.23 10.56 11.69
CA GLN A 283 -17.99 9.81 11.51
C GLN A 283 -17.78 9.40 10.06
N THR A 284 -18.86 9.19 9.28
CA THR A 284 -18.82 8.95 7.84
C THR A 284 -18.17 10.09 7.09
N LYS A 285 -18.49 11.36 7.44
CA LYS A 285 -17.84 12.54 6.82
C LYS A 285 -16.35 12.57 7.07
N GLN A 286 -15.93 12.24 8.29
CA GLN A 286 -14.53 12.23 8.68
C GLN A 286 -13.77 11.11 7.98
N ALA A 287 -14.36 9.92 7.86
CA ALA A 287 -13.74 8.78 7.17
C ALA A 287 -13.67 8.98 5.64
N LEU A 288 -14.60 9.71 5.03
CA LEU A 288 -14.58 10.03 3.59
C LEU A 288 -13.63 11.18 3.23
N ALA A 289 -13.13 11.94 4.19
CA ALA A 289 -12.01 12.86 3.97
C ALA A 289 -10.68 12.10 3.76
N LEU A 290 -10.81 10.86 3.26
CA LEU A 290 -9.79 9.83 3.24
C LEU A 290 -8.64 10.15 2.28
N SER A 291 -8.90 10.69 1.08
CA SER A 291 -7.84 10.85 0.07
C SER A 291 -6.71 11.78 0.53
N ALA A 292 -7.04 12.91 1.11
CA ALA A 292 -6.03 13.82 1.67
C ALA A 292 -5.30 13.24 2.89
N SER A 293 -5.98 12.39 3.65
CA SER A 293 -5.47 11.75 4.86
C SER A 293 -4.56 10.56 4.55
N ILE A 294 -4.85 9.77 3.53
CA ILE A 294 -4.00 8.67 3.06
C ILE A 294 -2.66 9.22 2.59
N GLN A 295 -2.68 10.24 1.73
CA GLN A 295 -1.46 10.87 1.25
C GLN A 295 -0.60 11.38 2.42
N ALA A 296 -1.18 12.17 3.34
CA ALA A 296 -0.46 12.70 4.49
C ALA A 296 0.11 11.59 5.42
N ALA A 297 -0.59 10.46 5.54
CA ALA A 297 -0.12 9.33 6.33
C ALA A 297 1.09 8.65 5.67
N PHE A 298 1.02 8.38 4.38
CA PHE A 298 2.12 7.77 3.64
C PHE A 298 3.30 8.70 3.43
N ASP A 299 3.08 9.98 3.16
CA ASP A 299 4.16 10.98 3.07
C ASP A 299 4.95 11.06 4.37
N SER A 300 4.26 11.03 5.51
CA SER A 300 4.92 11.02 6.83
C SER A 300 5.73 9.75 7.06
N TYR A 301 5.21 8.61 6.62
CA TYR A 301 5.93 7.35 6.70
C TYR A 301 7.15 7.34 5.77
N MET A 302 7.00 7.79 4.53
CA MET A 302 8.12 7.89 3.58
C MET A 302 9.22 8.80 4.10
N GLN A 303 8.85 9.96 4.66
CA GLN A 303 9.82 10.86 5.29
C GLN A 303 10.52 10.21 6.49
N ALA A 304 9.79 9.46 7.32
CA ALA A 304 10.39 8.70 8.42
C ALA A 304 11.29 7.58 7.91
N TRP A 305 10.91 6.91 6.83
CA TRP A 305 11.72 5.91 6.15
C TRP A 305 13.03 6.49 5.61
N GLU A 306 13.00 7.63 4.93
CA GLU A 306 14.19 8.29 4.37
C GLU A 306 15.16 8.79 5.46
N ASN A 307 14.63 9.17 6.63
CA ASN A 307 15.42 9.74 7.73
C ASN A 307 15.97 8.71 8.74
N ARG A 308 15.65 7.42 8.59
CA ARG A 308 16.05 6.40 9.55
C ARG A 308 17.43 5.79 9.28
N GLN A 309 17.94 5.05 10.28
CA GLN A 309 19.13 4.21 10.07
C GLN A 309 18.80 3.03 9.16
N THR A 310 19.32 3.10 7.95
CA THR A 310 19.09 2.15 6.86
C THR A 310 19.84 0.84 6.99
N THR A 311 20.61 0.65 8.05
CA THR A 311 21.54 -0.49 8.25
C THR A 311 20.83 -1.85 8.10
N TYR A 312 19.62 -1.98 8.66
CA TYR A 312 18.86 -3.25 8.54
C TYR A 312 18.44 -3.52 7.10
N ASP A 313 17.98 -2.51 6.39
CA ASP A 313 17.55 -2.65 4.98
C ASP A 313 18.74 -2.98 4.10
N ILE A 314 19.84 -2.29 4.27
CA ILE A 314 21.08 -2.55 3.54
C ILE A 314 21.52 -4.00 3.76
N MET A 315 21.52 -4.48 5.00
CA MET A 315 21.88 -5.87 5.30
C MET A 315 20.90 -6.87 4.69
N SER A 316 19.60 -6.60 4.79
CA SER A 316 18.55 -7.45 4.22
C SER A 316 18.64 -7.54 2.71
N GLN A 317 18.85 -6.40 2.03
CA GLN A 317 19.00 -6.36 0.57
C GLN A 317 20.30 -7.05 0.11
N LYS A 318 21.42 -6.83 0.80
CA LYS A 318 22.68 -7.53 0.53
C LYS A 318 22.54 -9.04 0.69
N GLN A 319 21.85 -9.48 1.75
CA GLN A 319 21.62 -10.90 1.98
C GLN A 319 20.71 -11.52 0.92
N SER A 320 19.66 -10.81 0.52
CA SER A 320 18.76 -11.25 -0.55
C SER A 320 19.51 -11.35 -1.88
N ASP A 321 20.24 -10.31 -2.28
CA ASP A 321 20.99 -10.29 -3.52
C ASP A 321 22.04 -11.42 -3.54
N ALA A 322 22.79 -11.61 -2.45
CA ALA A 322 23.77 -12.70 -2.34
C ALA A 322 23.11 -14.09 -2.43
N THR A 323 21.93 -14.27 -1.83
CA THR A 323 21.18 -15.54 -1.89
C THR A 323 20.69 -15.85 -3.30
N LEU A 324 20.30 -14.81 -4.04
CA LEU A 324 19.83 -14.90 -5.42
C LEU A 324 20.97 -14.91 -6.46
N GLY A 325 22.22 -14.76 -6.03
CA GLY A 325 23.39 -14.78 -6.89
C GLY A 325 23.64 -13.46 -7.62
N TYR A 326 23.20 -12.34 -7.04
CA TYR A 326 23.40 -11.00 -7.60
C TYR A 326 24.38 -10.16 -6.77
N GLU A 327 25.01 -9.22 -7.46
CA GLU A 327 25.64 -8.03 -6.90
C GLU A 327 24.97 -6.78 -7.50
N ARG A 328 25.05 -5.64 -6.83
CA ARG A 328 24.55 -4.37 -7.38
C ARG A 328 25.65 -3.52 -7.92
N VAL A 329 25.38 -2.95 -9.09
CA VAL A 329 26.24 -1.99 -9.74
C VAL A 329 25.43 -0.75 -10.13
N TYR A 330 26.09 0.38 -10.21
CA TYR A 330 25.47 1.59 -10.75
C TYR A 330 26.19 2.05 -12.02
N ASN A 331 25.42 2.61 -12.93
CA ASN A 331 25.94 3.26 -14.13
C ASN A 331 26.45 4.67 -13.74
N THR A 332 27.73 4.95 -13.94
CA THR A 332 28.36 6.22 -13.56
C THR A 332 27.84 7.42 -14.36
N ASP A 333 27.29 7.19 -15.56
CA ASP A 333 26.79 8.24 -16.45
C ASP A 333 25.33 8.62 -16.13
N THR A 334 24.50 7.62 -15.78
CA THR A 334 23.07 7.82 -15.54
C THR A 334 22.69 7.79 -14.05
N GLY A 335 23.52 7.21 -13.19
CA GLY A 335 23.23 6.98 -11.78
C GLY A 335 22.26 5.80 -11.52
N GLU A 336 21.81 5.11 -12.57
CA GLU A 336 20.88 3.98 -12.44
C GLU A 336 21.55 2.76 -11.82
N ILE A 337 20.83 2.06 -10.97
CA ILE A 337 21.31 0.86 -10.26
C ILE A 337 20.74 -0.39 -10.93
N TYR A 338 21.60 -1.40 -11.09
CA TYR A 338 21.25 -2.67 -11.70
C TYR A 338 21.69 -3.83 -10.82
N LYS A 339 20.94 -4.95 -10.85
CA LYS A 339 21.37 -6.23 -10.31
C LYS A 339 22.18 -6.96 -11.38
N ALA A 340 23.44 -7.18 -11.15
CA ALA A 340 24.33 -7.95 -12.03
C ALA A 340 24.57 -9.34 -11.43
N TYR A 341 25.00 -10.29 -12.26
CA TYR A 341 25.42 -11.60 -11.76
C TYR A 341 26.63 -11.46 -10.81
N ASN A 342 26.73 -12.31 -9.83
CA ASN A 342 27.82 -12.27 -8.85
C ASN A 342 29.18 -12.45 -9.53
N GLY A 343 30.13 -11.53 -9.28
CA GLY A 343 31.45 -11.46 -9.94
C GLY A 343 31.46 -10.61 -11.21
N PHE A 344 30.37 -9.92 -11.54
CA PHE A 344 30.34 -9.00 -12.68
C PHE A 344 31.44 -7.94 -12.60
N THR A 345 31.62 -7.31 -11.43
CA THR A 345 32.62 -6.24 -11.26
C THR A 345 34.07 -6.74 -11.38
N ASP A 346 34.32 -8.03 -11.14
CA ASP A 346 35.61 -8.66 -11.38
C ASP A 346 35.87 -8.91 -12.88
N ASP A 347 34.82 -9.27 -13.62
CA ASP A 347 34.88 -9.59 -15.06
C ASP A 347 34.80 -8.33 -15.92
N TYR A 348 34.13 -7.28 -15.51
CA TYR A 348 33.86 -6.08 -16.27
C TYR A 348 35.14 -5.21 -16.38
N LYS A 349 35.58 -4.92 -17.61
CA LYS A 349 36.78 -4.12 -17.90
C LYS A 349 36.48 -2.70 -18.35
N GLY A 350 35.21 -2.29 -18.38
CA GLY A 350 34.80 -0.92 -18.67
C GLY A 350 34.85 -0.01 -17.44
N GLU A 351 34.50 1.27 -17.63
CA GLU A 351 34.48 2.27 -16.55
C GLU A 351 33.03 2.71 -16.17
N THR A 352 32.05 2.32 -16.97
CA THR A 352 30.66 2.78 -16.85
C THR A 352 29.95 2.18 -15.64
N TYR A 353 30.24 0.92 -15.28
CA TYR A 353 29.57 0.25 -14.15
C TYR A 353 30.54 0.04 -12.99
N LYS A 354 30.10 0.44 -11.80
CA LYS A 354 30.87 0.29 -10.55
C LYS A 354 29.99 -0.29 -9.46
N SER A 355 30.61 -0.98 -8.49
CA SER A 355 29.92 -1.47 -7.30
C SER A 355 29.21 -0.33 -6.57
N VAL A 356 27.98 -0.57 -6.10
CA VAL A 356 27.22 0.40 -5.30
C VAL A 356 27.84 0.61 -3.93
N THR A 357 27.60 1.79 -3.34
CA THR A 357 27.86 2.04 -1.92
C THR A 357 26.71 1.49 -1.06
N ASP A 358 26.90 1.43 0.26
CA ASP A 358 25.90 0.88 1.18
C ASP A 358 24.57 1.64 1.10
N GLU A 359 24.60 2.97 1.01
CA GLU A 359 23.40 3.81 0.91
C GLU A 359 22.59 3.55 -0.36
N MET A 360 23.23 3.11 -1.44
CA MET A 360 22.56 2.81 -2.70
C MET A 360 21.69 1.54 -2.63
N TYR A 361 21.89 0.67 -1.64
CA TYR A 361 21.03 -0.50 -1.44
C TYR A 361 19.59 -0.17 -1.08
N THR A 362 19.30 1.06 -0.64
CA THR A 362 17.94 1.53 -0.32
C THR A 362 17.23 2.19 -1.49
N GLN A 363 17.92 2.33 -2.62
CA GLN A 363 17.37 2.90 -3.85
C GLN A 363 16.80 1.80 -4.75
N LYS A 364 15.86 2.19 -5.62
CA LYS A 364 15.27 1.28 -6.61
C LYS A 364 16.30 0.82 -7.62
N THR A 365 16.11 -0.39 -8.12
CA THR A 365 16.90 -0.92 -9.25
C THR A 365 16.14 -0.70 -10.56
N SER A 366 16.88 -0.45 -11.66
CA SER A 366 16.31 -0.24 -12.99
C SER A 366 16.20 -1.54 -13.79
N GLY A 367 16.90 -2.59 -13.39
CA GLY A 367 16.88 -3.86 -14.09
C GLY A 367 18.04 -4.79 -13.72
N TYR A 368 18.29 -5.72 -14.63
CA TYR A 368 19.30 -6.77 -14.50
C TYR A 368 20.34 -6.67 -15.60
N ILE A 369 21.60 -6.95 -15.27
CA ILE A 369 22.66 -7.18 -16.22
C ILE A 369 22.80 -8.69 -16.42
N GLU A 370 22.52 -9.16 -17.63
CA GLU A 370 22.67 -10.56 -17.99
C GLU A 370 24.15 -10.91 -18.21
N LYS A 371 24.50 -12.19 -17.97
CA LYS A 371 25.82 -12.73 -18.18
C LYS A 371 26.12 -12.97 -19.66
#